data_4390fb276859d5882bc9b3cde0f76757
#
_entry.id   4390fb276859d5882bc9b3cde0f76757
#
_cell.length_a   1.000
_cell.length_b   1.000
_cell.length_c   1.000
_cell.angle_alpha   90.00
_cell.angle_beta   90.00
_cell.angle_gamma   90.00
#
_symmetry.space_group_name_H-M   'P 1'
#
loop_
_entity.id
_entity.type
_entity.pdbx_description
1 polymer ?
#
loop_
_entity_poly.entity_id
_entity_poly.type
_entity_poly.pdbx_seq_one_letter_code
_entity_poly.pdbx_strand_id
1 'polypeptide(L)'
;VDLDMDGIGDNSDDDIDGDGVENAQDVWPTIGKIWSDTDEDGYADQGGHELSDNCPAAYGKSKIRLVGCSDIDGDFMPDIYDDDADGDGIRNELERAASSGTILYDPYNPLSTPLDTDKDTIPDVIDEDNDNDGWPDLVELDRGSDVFDADETPFNIYFGINSGIFYSGGLSGNSFSQDYDAESLEISVSAFMEIVFEELVIPLLLIPTYFAIYYARASKYRELLSKIEEAESKDELIELEKEVNQRVKDKQIKVYH
;
A
#
# COMPACT_ATOMS: atom_id res chain seq x y z
N VAL A 1 -41.44 34.42 36.37
CA VAL A 1 -40.51 33.44 36.91
C VAL A 1 -39.43 34.24 37.55
N ASP A 2 -38.76 33.75 38.55
CA ASP A 2 -37.64 34.32 39.30
C ASP A 2 -36.63 33.14 39.36
N LEU A 3 -35.66 33.21 38.49
CA LEU A 3 -34.76 32.06 38.18
C LEU A 3 -33.68 31.89 39.27
N ASP A 4 -33.12 32.99 39.77
CA ASP A 4 -32.09 33.02 40.81
C ASP A 4 -32.65 33.10 42.22
N MET A 5 -33.95 33.42 42.33
CA MET A 5 -34.69 33.56 43.62
C MET A 5 -34.24 34.74 44.47
N ASP A 6 -33.85 35.85 43.87
CA ASP A 6 -33.47 37.08 44.58
C ASP A 6 -34.67 37.97 44.95
N GLY A 7 -35.87 37.68 44.41
CA GLY A 7 -37.13 38.41 44.65
C GLY A 7 -37.50 39.39 43.55
N ILE A 8 -36.71 39.52 42.50
CA ILE A 8 -37.00 40.24 41.29
C ILE A 8 -37.44 39.21 40.21
N GLY A 9 -38.45 39.51 39.46
CA GLY A 9 -38.89 38.57 38.41
C GLY A 9 -38.09 38.79 37.13
N ASP A 10 -37.81 37.71 36.36
CA ASP A 10 -36.97 37.67 35.15
C ASP A 10 -37.22 38.81 34.16
N ASN A 11 -38.46 39.30 34.07
CA ASN A 11 -38.83 40.38 33.13
C ASN A 11 -38.37 41.76 33.57
N SER A 12 -37.92 41.90 34.80
CA SER A 12 -37.49 43.19 35.43
C SER A 12 -36.13 43.04 36.09
N ASP A 13 -35.49 41.95 35.86
CA ASP A 13 -34.21 41.57 36.40
C ASP A 13 -33.09 41.86 35.40
N ASP A 14 -32.08 42.57 35.84
CA ASP A 14 -30.90 42.90 35.05
C ASP A 14 -29.85 41.80 35.08
N ASP A 15 -29.99 40.75 35.99
CA ASP A 15 -29.11 39.59 36.15
C ASP A 15 -29.97 38.35 36.48
N ILE A 16 -30.63 37.79 35.47
CA ILE A 16 -31.69 36.77 35.59
C ILE A 16 -31.24 35.48 36.29
N ASP A 17 -29.99 35.08 36.13
CA ASP A 17 -29.47 33.82 36.68
C ASP A 17 -28.60 34.00 37.92
N GLY A 18 -28.34 35.27 38.32
CA GLY A 18 -27.68 35.62 39.55
C GLY A 18 -26.20 35.32 39.60
N ASP A 19 -25.54 35.29 38.46
CA ASP A 19 -24.10 34.97 38.39
C ASP A 19 -23.18 36.22 38.59
N GLY A 20 -23.77 37.43 38.60
CA GLY A 20 -23.12 38.66 38.82
C GLY A 20 -22.72 39.44 37.53
N VAL A 21 -23.16 38.93 36.37
CA VAL A 21 -23.00 39.60 35.06
C VAL A 21 -24.37 40.05 34.57
N GLU A 22 -24.49 41.35 34.19
CA GLU A 22 -25.73 41.86 33.65
C GLU A 22 -26.12 41.18 32.35
N ASN A 23 -27.41 40.87 32.15
CA ASN A 23 -27.93 40.17 30.96
C ASN A 23 -27.46 40.77 29.63
N ALA A 24 -27.19 42.09 29.60
CA ALA A 24 -26.71 42.79 28.41
C ALA A 24 -25.26 42.47 28.04
N GLN A 25 -24.52 41.90 28.97
CA GLN A 25 -23.09 41.56 28.85
C GLN A 25 -22.88 40.05 28.92
N ASP A 26 -23.90 39.30 29.27
CA ASP A 26 -23.90 37.86 29.40
C ASP A 26 -24.34 37.18 28.09
N VAL A 27 -23.55 36.25 27.60
CA VAL A 27 -23.87 35.44 26.40
C VAL A 27 -24.97 34.42 26.73
N TRP A 28 -25.06 33.98 27.98
CA TRP A 28 -26.08 32.97 28.46
C TRP A 28 -26.87 33.47 29.67
N PRO A 29 -27.70 34.53 29.58
CA PRO A 29 -28.37 35.21 30.69
C PRO A 29 -29.31 34.35 31.53
N THR A 30 -29.32 33.05 31.36
CA THR A 30 -30.17 32.10 32.09
C THR A 30 -29.38 30.91 32.63
N ILE A 31 -28.06 30.95 32.55
CA ILE A 31 -27.18 29.85 32.95
C ILE A 31 -26.05 30.36 33.86
N GLY A 32 -26.32 30.61 35.12
CA GLY A 32 -25.44 31.21 36.12
C GLY A 32 -24.12 30.49 36.41
N LYS A 33 -23.50 29.91 35.40
CA LYS A 33 -22.16 29.31 35.47
C LYS A 33 -21.28 29.71 34.31
N ILE A 34 -21.86 30.28 33.28
CA ILE A 34 -21.18 30.65 32.04
C ILE A 34 -21.73 32.00 31.55
N TRP A 35 -20.85 32.92 31.18
CA TRP A 35 -21.22 34.28 30.79
C TRP A 35 -20.42 34.88 29.64
N SER A 36 -19.24 34.32 29.29
CA SER A 36 -18.41 34.83 28.21
C SER A 36 -18.00 33.77 27.22
N ASP A 37 -17.87 34.22 25.95
CA ASP A 37 -17.40 33.44 24.81
C ASP A 37 -16.47 34.42 24.04
N THR A 38 -15.16 34.23 24.23
CA THR A 38 -14.15 35.23 23.77
C THR A 38 -13.89 35.08 22.26
N ASP A 39 -13.98 33.88 21.69
CA ASP A 39 -13.71 33.63 20.29
C ASP A 39 -14.99 33.45 19.45
N GLU A 40 -16.16 33.56 20.10
CA GLU A 40 -17.48 33.55 19.48
C GLU A 40 -17.81 32.19 18.77
N ASP A 41 -17.32 31.09 19.31
CA ASP A 41 -17.57 29.76 18.72
C ASP A 41 -18.84 29.09 19.28
N GLY A 42 -19.44 29.61 20.34
CA GLY A 42 -20.64 29.18 21.01
C GLY A 42 -20.38 28.24 22.18
N TYR A 43 -19.15 28.16 22.63
CA TYR A 43 -18.75 27.49 23.89
C TYR A 43 -18.25 28.55 24.88
N ALA A 44 -18.35 28.23 26.16
CA ALA A 44 -18.11 29.23 27.21
C ALA A 44 -16.67 29.19 27.73
N ASP A 45 -16.08 30.36 27.96
CA ASP A 45 -14.74 30.49 28.56
C ASP A 45 -14.67 29.83 29.96
N GLN A 46 -15.80 29.75 30.65
CA GLN A 46 -15.88 29.23 32.01
C GLN A 46 -15.93 27.69 32.04
N GLY A 47 -15.15 27.11 32.93
CA GLY A 47 -15.12 25.65 33.11
C GLY A 47 -16.25 25.13 34.00
N GLY A 48 -16.56 23.82 33.83
CA GLY A 48 -17.47 23.13 34.74
C GLY A 48 -18.92 23.04 34.27
N HIS A 49 -19.19 23.41 33.04
CA HIS A 49 -20.46 23.23 32.35
C HIS A 49 -20.30 22.36 31.08
N GLU A 50 -21.36 21.83 30.54
CA GLU A 50 -21.34 21.05 29.32
C GLU A 50 -20.96 21.85 28.06
N LEU A 51 -21.17 23.19 28.13
CA LEU A 51 -20.78 24.13 27.10
C LEU A 51 -19.40 24.77 27.38
N SER A 52 -18.65 24.26 28.35
CA SER A 52 -17.32 24.80 28.64
C SER A 52 -16.36 24.54 27.50
N ASP A 53 -15.65 25.60 27.11
CA ASP A 53 -14.62 25.56 26.10
C ASP A 53 -13.27 25.11 26.67
N ASN A 54 -12.57 24.28 25.93
CA ASN A 54 -11.20 23.85 26.23
C ASN A 54 -10.16 24.76 25.56
N CYS A 55 -10.57 25.57 24.60
CA CYS A 55 -9.73 26.49 23.80
C CYS A 55 -10.26 27.92 23.74
N PRO A 56 -10.53 28.60 24.87
CA PRO A 56 -11.35 29.83 24.95
C PRO A 56 -10.85 31.06 24.18
N ALA A 57 -9.81 30.94 23.39
CA ALA A 57 -9.24 32.04 22.61
C ALA A 57 -8.97 31.63 21.15
N ALA A 58 -9.46 30.47 20.75
CA ALA A 58 -9.22 29.91 19.44
C ALA A 58 -10.49 29.22 18.92
N TYR A 59 -11.26 29.96 18.13
CA TYR A 59 -12.51 29.48 17.52
C TYR A 59 -12.42 28.03 17.02
N GLY A 60 -13.36 27.18 17.45
CA GLY A 60 -13.43 25.80 17.03
C GLY A 60 -14.78 25.14 17.20
N LYS A 61 -14.99 24.01 16.57
CA LYS A 61 -16.25 23.27 16.62
C LYS A 61 -16.10 21.83 17.10
N SER A 62 -14.94 21.47 17.58
CA SER A 62 -14.68 20.14 18.10
C SER A 62 -15.59 19.80 19.29
N LYS A 63 -15.91 18.51 19.41
CA LYS A 63 -16.77 17.98 20.47
C LYS A 63 -16.23 16.69 21.07
N ILE A 64 -15.25 16.07 20.43
CA ILE A 64 -14.64 14.81 20.83
C ILE A 64 -13.34 15.15 21.56
N ARG A 65 -13.13 14.60 22.75
CA ARG A 65 -11.96 14.82 23.64
C ARG A 65 -11.85 16.23 24.19
N LEU A 66 -11.80 17.24 23.34
CA LEU A 66 -11.83 18.66 23.67
C LEU A 66 -13.03 19.29 22.98
N VAL A 67 -13.64 20.27 23.64
CA VAL A 67 -14.81 21.01 23.15
C VAL A 67 -14.36 22.42 22.84
N GLY A 68 -14.84 23.01 21.73
CA GLY A 68 -14.52 24.39 21.36
C GLY A 68 -13.12 24.58 20.79
N CYS A 69 -12.39 23.52 20.43
CA CYS A 69 -11.08 23.65 19.81
C CYS A 69 -11.17 23.60 18.28
N SER A 70 -10.09 24.01 17.61
CA SER A 70 -9.97 23.97 16.15
C SER A 70 -10.29 22.59 15.61
N ASP A 71 -11.08 22.56 14.54
CA ASP A 71 -11.64 21.37 13.87
C ASP A 71 -11.86 21.81 12.41
N ILE A 72 -10.84 21.61 11.59
CA ILE A 72 -10.75 22.20 10.24
C ILE A 72 -11.64 21.46 9.26
N ASP A 73 -11.66 20.12 9.31
CA ASP A 73 -12.46 19.28 8.42
C ASP A 73 -13.92 19.12 8.87
N GLY A 74 -14.23 19.42 10.13
CA GLY A 74 -15.58 19.44 10.70
C GLY A 74 -16.09 18.09 11.15
N ASP A 75 -15.22 17.12 11.43
CA ASP A 75 -15.57 15.78 11.91
C ASP A 75 -15.81 15.71 13.42
N PHE A 76 -15.63 16.85 14.13
CA PHE A 76 -15.69 17.07 15.58
C PHE A 76 -14.51 16.56 16.38
N MET A 77 -13.47 16.02 15.76
CA MET A 77 -12.19 15.76 16.39
C MET A 77 -11.36 17.04 16.35
N PRO A 78 -10.76 17.50 17.45
CA PRO A 78 -9.89 18.67 17.39
C PRO A 78 -8.60 18.34 16.66
N ASP A 79 -8.12 19.26 15.80
CA ASP A 79 -6.93 19.11 14.95
C ASP A 79 -5.71 18.53 15.67
N ILE A 80 -5.55 18.84 16.96
CA ILE A 80 -4.42 18.36 17.78
C ILE A 80 -4.45 16.85 18.03
N TYR A 81 -5.61 16.23 17.90
CA TYR A 81 -5.82 14.78 18.09
C TYR A 81 -6.28 14.09 16.83
N ASP A 82 -6.36 14.82 15.73
CA ASP A 82 -6.74 14.30 14.43
C ASP A 82 -5.52 13.82 13.66
N ASP A 83 -5.63 12.66 13.08
CA ASP A 83 -4.58 12.08 12.22
C ASP A 83 -4.63 12.64 10.78
N ASP A 84 -5.77 13.26 10.37
CA ASP A 84 -6.03 13.88 9.07
C ASP A 84 -6.83 15.17 9.29
N ALA A 85 -6.15 16.19 9.83
CA ALA A 85 -6.79 17.37 10.41
C ALA A 85 -7.51 18.28 9.40
N ASP A 86 -7.19 18.20 8.11
CA ASP A 86 -7.87 18.98 7.07
C ASP A 86 -8.82 18.13 6.19
N GLY A 87 -8.85 16.79 6.43
CA GLY A 87 -9.78 15.89 5.81
C GLY A 87 -9.57 15.66 4.32
N ASP A 88 -8.34 15.84 3.83
CA ASP A 88 -8.01 15.67 2.42
C ASP A 88 -7.80 14.19 2.01
N GLY A 89 -7.70 13.30 3.00
CA GLY A 89 -7.53 11.86 2.86
C GLY A 89 -6.10 11.37 3.09
N ILE A 90 -5.14 12.28 3.22
CA ILE A 90 -3.74 11.99 3.53
C ILE A 90 -3.49 12.35 5.00
N ARG A 91 -2.90 11.42 5.75
CA ARG A 91 -2.64 11.68 7.17
C ARG A 91 -1.54 12.72 7.36
N ASN A 92 -1.69 13.56 8.37
CA ASN A 92 -0.74 14.61 8.76
C ASN A 92 0.72 14.14 8.81
N GLU A 93 0.97 12.91 9.24
CA GLU A 93 2.31 12.33 9.32
C GLU A 93 2.90 12.08 7.93
N LEU A 94 2.08 11.61 7.00
CA LEU A 94 2.49 11.30 5.62
C LEU A 94 2.74 12.58 4.83
N GLU A 95 1.91 13.62 4.99
CA GLU A 95 2.14 14.92 4.40
C GLU A 95 3.47 15.55 4.85
N ARG A 96 3.76 15.46 6.16
CA ARG A 96 5.06 15.90 6.70
C ARG A 96 6.22 15.07 6.15
N ALA A 97 6.03 13.77 5.97
CA ALA A 97 7.03 12.88 5.39
C ALA A 97 7.26 13.16 3.89
N ALA A 98 6.17 13.44 3.16
CA ALA A 98 6.21 13.82 1.74
C ALA A 98 6.85 15.20 1.52
N SER A 99 6.86 16.08 2.54
CA SER A 99 7.46 17.40 2.46
C SER A 99 8.97 17.34 2.34
N SER A 100 9.54 17.95 1.30
CA SER A 100 10.98 17.94 1.05
C SER A 100 11.47 19.25 0.40
N GLY A 101 12.55 19.81 0.92
CA GLY A 101 13.21 20.98 0.35
C GLY A 101 12.32 22.23 0.29
N THR A 102 11.89 22.60 -0.89
CA THR A 102 10.98 23.75 -1.14
C THR A 102 9.53 23.37 -1.29
N ILE A 103 9.23 22.08 -1.35
CA ILE A 103 7.86 21.56 -1.42
C ILE A 103 7.46 21.19 0.00
N LEU A 104 6.50 21.93 0.54
CA LEU A 104 5.98 21.71 1.87
C LEU A 104 4.47 21.51 1.76
N TYR A 105 4.00 20.41 2.28
CA TYR A 105 2.59 20.10 2.42
C TYR A 105 2.14 20.50 3.82
N ASP A 106 0.98 21.16 3.90
CA ASP A 106 0.44 21.70 5.15
C ASP A 106 -0.73 20.85 5.62
N PRO A 107 -0.57 20.07 6.70
CA PRO A 107 -1.59 19.19 7.26
C PRO A 107 -2.87 19.88 7.76
N TYR A 108 -2.93 21.18 7.62
CA TYR A 108 -4.08 22.00 8.02
C TYR A 108 -4.71 22.73 6.83
N ASN A 109 -4.38 22.34 5.61
CA ASN A 109 -4.85 23.00 4.41
C ASN A 109 -5.21 21.98 3.32
N PRO A 110 -6.48 21.64 3.12
CA PRO A 110 -6.94 20.61 2.18
C PRO A 110 -6.66 20.95 0.70
N LEU A 111 -6.06 22.09 0.40
CA LEU A 111 -5.57 22.44 -0.93
C LEU A 111 -4.08 22.19 -1.10
N SER A 112 -3.43 21.70 -0.06
CA SER A 112 -2.00 21.41 -0.02
C SER A 112 -1.71 19.89 -0.08
N THR A 113 -2.63 19.11 -0.59
CA THR A 113 -2.57 17.65 -0.69
C THR A 113 -1.42 17.20 -1.58
N PRO A 114 -0.56 16.28 -1.11
CA PRO A 114 0.40 15.60 -1.98
C PRO A 114 -0.29 14.76 -3.05
N LEU A 115 0.39 14.51 -4.15
CA LEU A 115 -0.11 13.60 -5.17
C LEU A 115 -0.11 12.16 -4.63
N ASP A 116 -1.20 11.45 -4.87
CA ASP A 116 -1.44 10.06 -4.54
C ASP A 116 -2.20 9.45 -5.73
N THR A 117 -1.47 8.74 -6.58
CA THR A 117 -1.96 8.32 -7.90
C THR A 117 -2.94 7.15 -7.79
N ASP A 118 -2.65 6.16 -6.99
CA ASP A 118 -3.45 4.95 -6.81
C ASP A 118 -4.53 5.08 -5.71
N LYS A 119 -4.43 6.14 -4.89
CA LYS A 119 -5.35 6.48 -3.79
C LYS A 119 -5.35 5.48 -2.63
N ASP A 120 -4.19 4.97 -2.32
CA ASP A 120 -3.99 4.09 -1.16
C ASP A 120 -3.69 4.86 0.14
N THR A 121 -3.63 6.20 0.05
CA THR A 121 -3.31 7.17 1.11
C THR A 121 -1.82 7.35 1.40
N ILE A 122 -0.94 6.77 0.61
CA ILE A 122 0.50 7.01 0.65
C ILE A 122 0.86 7.96 -0.50
N PRO A 123 1.42 9.15 -0.24
CA PRO A 123 1.84 10.05 -1.33
C PRO A 123 2.92 9.45 -2.23
N ASP A 124 2.81 9.65 -3.53
CA ASP A 124 3.73 9.16 -4.57
C ASP A 124 5.22 9.40 -4.24
N VAL A 125 5.55 10.49 -3.56
CA VAL A 125 6.93 10.86 -3.24
C VAL A 125 7.57 9.94 -2.19
N ILE A 126 6.77 9.19 -1.44
CA ILE A 126 7.19 8.25 -0.38
C ILE A 126 6.62 6.86 -0.59
N ASP A 127 5.87 6.64 -1.66
CA ASP A 127 5.39 5.34 -2.08
C ASP A 127 6.50 4.56 -2.81
N GLU A 128 6.43 3.26 -2.78
CA GLU A 128 7.33 2.36 -3.50
C GLU A 128 6.72 1.83 -4.81
N ASP A 129 5.37 1.98 -5.01
CA ASP A 129 4.58 1.46 -6.14
C ASP A 129 3.40 2.41 -6.38
N ASN A 130 3.69 3.55 -7.05
CA ASN A 130 2.80 4.71 -7.17
C ASN A 130 1.44 4.44 -7.85
N ASP A 131 1.33 3.42 -8.67
CA ASP A 131 0.08 3.07 -9.36
C ASP A 131 -0.51 1.73 -8.92
N ASN A 132 0.18 1.05 -7.97
CA ASN A 132 -0.22 -0.19 -7.31
C ASN A 132 -0.51 -1.34 -8.30
N ASP A 133 0.28 -1.41 -9.38
CA ASP A 133 0.20 -2.48 -10.37
C ASP A 133 0.98 -3.74 -9.96
N GLY A 134 1.77 -3.63 -8.89
CA GLY A 134 2.60 -4.68 -8.31
C GLY A 134 4.06 -4.64 -8.78
N TRP A 135 4.45 -3.62 -9.55
CA TRP A 135 5.84 -3.35 -9.91
C TRP A 135 6.31 -2.10 -9.15
N PRO A 136 7.39 -2.19 -8.36
CA PRO A 136 7.92 -1.00 -7.70
C PRO A 136 8.45 0.03 -8.70
N ASP A 137 8.25 1.31 -8.41
CA ASP A 137 8.69 2.46 -9.22
C ASP A 137 10.13 2.35 -9.74
N LEU A 138 11.05 1.93 -8.85
CA LEU A 138 12.45 1.76 -9.22
C LEU A 138 12.66 0.70 -10.31
N VAL A 139 11.83 -0.34 -10.33
CA VAL A 139 11.88 -1.39 -11.35
C VAL A 139 11.28 -0.89 -12.65
N GLU A 140 10.20 -0.14 -12.57
CA GLU A 140 9.53 0.45 -13.71
C GLU A 140 10.40 1.50 -14.39
N LEU A 141 10.99 2.40 -13.58
CA LEU A 141 11.92 3.41 -14.08
C LEU A 141 13.15 2.75 -14.74
N ASP A 142 13.69 1.68 -14.15
CA ASP A 142 14.82 0.93 -14.71
C ASP A 142 14.45 0.22 -16.02
N ARG A 143 13.18 -0.15 -16.18
CA ARG A 143 12.66 -0.87 -17.33
C ARG A 143 11.95 0.00 -18.36
N GLY A 144 11.71 1.27 -18.04
CA GLY A 144 11.14 2.28 -18.92
C GLY A 144 9.63 2.23 -19.04
N SER A 145 8.92 1.66 -18.03
CA SER A 145 7.47 1.81 -17.87
C SER A 145 7.11 3.08 -17.13
N ASP A 146 5.84 3.49 -17.20
CA ASP A 146 5.32 4.66 -16.50
C ASP A 146 4.92 4.28 -15.09
N VAL A 147 5.57 4.88 -14.09
CA VAL A 147 5.33 4.65 -12.66
C VAL A 147 3.98 5.19 -12.16
N PHE A 148 3.18 5.79 -13.03
CA PHE A 148 1.87 6.36 -12.71
C PHE A 148 0.73 5.75 -13.54
N ASP A 149 1.01 4.73 -14.36
CA ASP A 149 0.01 4.08 -15.22
C ASP A 149 0.01 2.57 -15.04
N ALA A 150 -0.86 2.06 -14.19
CA ALA A 150 -1.04 0.65 -13.88
C ALA A 150 -1.32 -0.27 -15.08
N ASP A 151 -1.64 0.29 -16.22
CA ASP A 151 -1.79 -0.45 -17.47
C ASP A 151 -0.46 -0.58 -18.24
N GLU A 152 0.59 0.17 -17.87
CA GLU A 152 1.89 0.21 -18.54
C GLU A 152 3.00 -0.43 -17.70
N THR A 153 2.94 -1.74 -17.54
CA THR A 153 3.93 -2.50 -16.78
C THR A 153 5.22 -2.77 -17.56
N PRO A 154 6.36 -3.03 -16.90
CA PRO A 154 7.60 -3.44 -17.56
C PRO A 154 7.44 -4.65 -18.48
N PHE A 155 6.53 -5.56 -18.15
CA PHE A 155 6.24 -6.74 -18.95
C PHE A 155 5.33 -6.43 -20.15
N ASN A 156 4.38 -5.53 -19.97
CA ASN A 156 3.41 -5.16 -21.00
C ASN A 156 4.08 -4.41 -22.17
N ILE A 157 5.03 -3.54 -21.88
CA ILE A 157 5.83 -2.81 -22.88
C ILE A 157 6.55 -3.78 -23.81
N TYR A 158 7.12 -4.87 -23.26
CA TYR A 158 7.90 -5.82 -24.06
C TYR A 158 7.05 -6.88 -24.75
N PHE A 159 5.95 -7.33 -24.13
CA PHE A 159 5.20 -8.50 -24.60
C PHE A 159 3.71 -8.25 -24.82
N GLY A 160 3.20 -7.07 -24.51
CA GLY A 160 1.77 -6.72 -24.61
C GLY A 160 0.88 -7.55 -23.68
N ILE A 161 1.43 -8.07 -22.58
CA ILE A 161 0.73 -8.89 -21.60
C ILE A 161 0.99 -8.34 -20.21
N ASN A 162 -0.03 -7.83 -19.56
CA ASN A 162 0.04 -7.38 -18.17
C ASN A 162 0.05 -8.62 -17.25
N SER A 163 1.20 -8.99 -16.70
CA SER A 163 1.30 -10.06 -15.72
C SER A 163 2.43 -9.82 -14.73
N GLY A 164 2.09 -9.37 -13.53
CA GLY A 164 2.99 -9.26 -12.39
C GLY A 164 3.54 -10.60 -11.86
N ILE A 165 3.32 -11.72 -12.56
CA ILE A 165 3.69 -13.07 -12.12
C ILE A 165 5.22 -13.27 -12.04
N PHE A 166 5.99 -12.53 -12.80
CA PHE A 166 7.45 -12.72 -12.87
C PHE A 166 8.24 -11.95 -11.81
N TYR A 167 7.62 -11.02 -11.10
CA TYR A 167 8.28 -10.25 -10.04
C TYR A 167 8.30 -10.96 -8.67
N SER A 168 7.64 -12.05 -8.47
CA SER A 168 7.61 -12.74 -7.17
C SER A 168 8.97 -13.33 -6.76
N GLY A 169 9.98 -12.48 -6.60
CA GLY A 169 11.17 -12.67 -5.77
C GLY A 169 12.08 -13.88 -6.00
N GLY A 170 11.82 -14.67 -7.03
CA GLY A 170 12.56 -15.92 -7.28
C GLY A 170 13.81 -15.78 -8.14
N LEU A 171 14.01 -14.66 -8.81
CA LEU A 171 15.12 -14.44 -9.74
C LEU A 171 15.80 -13.08 -9.54
N SER A 172 15.77 -12.52 -8.33
CA SER A 172 16.58 -11.35 -8.02
C SER A 172 18.06 -11.71 -7.92
N GLY A 173 18.66 -11.96 -9.05
CA GLY A 173 20.09 -11.81 -9.19
C GLY A 173 20.39 -10.36 -9.50
N ASN A 174 21.23 -9.71 -8.72
CA ASN A 174 21.76 -8.35 -8.83
C ASN A 174 22.41 -7.99 -10.19
N SER A 175 21.83 -8.37 -11.31
CA SER A 175 22.47 -8.27 -12.62
C SER A 175 21.74 -7.45 -13.66
N PHE A 176 20.62 -6.81 -13.32
CA PHE A 176 19.88 -6.00 -14.29
C PHE A 176 19.96 -4.50 -14.00
N SER A 177 21.16 -3.98 -13.73
CA SER A 177 21.41 -2.56 -13.91
C SER A 177 21.83 -2.34 -15.36
N GLN A 178 20.88 -2.06 -16.23
CA GLN A 178 21.17 -1.55 -17.56
C GLN A 178 20.79 -0.08 -17.61
N ASP A 179 21.71 0.76 -18.04
CA ASP A 179 21.46 2.17 -18.31
C ASP A 179 20.40 2.28 -19.43
N TYR A 180 19.16 2.50 -19.04
CA TYR A 180 18.12 2.93 -19.95
C TYR A 180 18.17 4.45 -20.09
N ASP A 181 18.37 4.91 -21.30
CA ASP A 181 18.19 6.32 -21.62
C ASP A 181 16.69 6.56 -21.83
N ALA A 182 16.03 7.13 -20.80
CA ALA A 182 14.58 7.39 -20.78
C ALA A 182 14.10 8.36 -21.87
N GLU A 183 15.01 8.99 -22.61
CA GLU A 183 14.68 9.87 -23.74
C GLU A 183 14.61 9.14 -25.09
N SER A 184 15.04 7.90 -25.18
CA SER A 184 14.92 7.10 -26.39
C SER A 184 14.23 5.79 -26.10
N LEU A 185 13.04 5.60 -26.62
CA LEU A 185 12.34 4.32 -26.77
C LEU A 185 13.13 3.28 -27.60
N GLU A 186 14.43 3.47 -27.74
CA GLU A 186 15.32 2.56 -28.44
C GLU A 186 15.92 1.59 -27.41
N ILE A 187 15.20 0.49 -27.18
CA ILE A 187 15.78 -0.69 -26.53
C ILE A 187 17.05 -1.03 -27.31
N SER A 188 18.20 -0.95 -26.67
CA SER A 188 19.42 -1.38 -27.33
C SER A 188 19.27 -2.85 -27.73
N VAL A 189 19.68 -3.22 -28.91
CA VAL A 189 19.62 -4.62 -29.40
C VAL A 189 20.34 -5.56 -28.42
N SER A 190 21.31 -5.05 -27.65
CA SER A 190 22.01 -5.79 -26.61
C SER A 190 21.11 -6.10 -25.42
N ALA A 191 20.33 -5.15 -24.92
CA ALA A 191 19.38 -5.36 -23.80
C ALA A 191 18.27 -6.33 -24.20
N PHE A 192 17.70 -6.17 -25.39
CA PHE A 192 16.72 -7.13 -25.92
C PHE A 192 17.30 -8.55 -26.07
N MET A 193 18.54 -8.67 -26.55
CA MET A 193 19.18 -9.98 -26.69
C MET A 193 19.50 -10.62 -25.34
N GLU A 194 19.78 -9.83 -24.30
CA GLU A 194 20.08 -10.31 -22.95
C GLU A 194 18.82 -10.87 -22.29
N ILE A 195 17.70 -10.15 -22.36
CA ILE A 195 16.38 -10.60 -21.87
C ILE A 195 15.94 -11.87 -22.61
N VAL A 196 16.05 -11.89 -23.95
CA VAL A 196 15.71 -13.06 -24.76
C VAL A 196 16.62 -14.25 -24.40
N PHE A 197 17.90 -14.00 -24.13
CA PHE A 197 18.85 -15.07 -23.83
C PHE A 197 18.63 -15.68 -22.46
N GLU A 198 18.39 -14.88 -21.42
CA GLU A 198 18.22 -15.37 -20.05
C GLU A 198 16.81 -15.92 -19.80
N GLU A 199 15.77 -15.25 -20.25
CA GLU A 199 14.39 -15.64 -19.92
C GLU A 199 13.78 -16.65 -20.90
N LEU A 200 14.20 -16.67 -22.16
CA LEU A 200 13.67 -17.58 -23.18
C LEU A 200 14.63 -18.71 -23.57
N VAL A 201 15.90 -18.42 -23.76
CA VAL A 201 16.85 -19.41 -24.27
C VAL A 201 17.18 -20.47 -23.23
N ILE A 202 17.33 -20.09 -21.94
CA ILE A 202 17.62 -21.06 -20.87
C ILE A 202 16.46 -22.01 -20.65
N PRO A 203 15.19 -21.60 -20.47
CA PRO A 203 14.05 -22.52 -20.42
C PRO A 203 13.86 -23.33 -21.70
N LEU A 204 14.08 -22.72 -22.86
CA LEU A 204 13.92 -23.37 -24.15
C LEU A 204 14.98 -24.46 -24.39
N LEU A 205 16.19 -24.33 -23.84
CA LEU A 205 17.22 -25.36 -23.83
C LEU A 205 16.96 -26.47 -22.82
N LEU A 206 16.26 -26.20 -21.72
CA LEU A 206 15.89 -27.22 -20.74
C LEU A 206 14.87 -28.23 -21.31
N ILE A 207 13.98 -27.78 -22.19
CA ILE A 207 12.98 -28.65 -22.84
C ILE A 207 13.64 -29.75 -23.70
N PRO A 208 14.50 -29.43 -24.69
CA PRO A 208 15.16 -30.46 -25.46
C PRO A 208 16.11 -31.35 -24.63
N THR A 209 16.80 -30.80 -23.61
CA THR A 209 17.62 -31.61 -22.71
C THR A 209 16.79 -32.56 -21.88
N TYR A 210 15.63 -32.15 -21.41
CA TYR A 210 14.68 -33.04 -20.74
C TYR A 210 14.21 -34.19 -21.69
N PHE A 211 13.81 -33.84 -22.91
CA PHE A 211 13.42 -34.82 -23.91
C PHE A 211 14.57 -35.77 -24.30
N ALA A 212 15.79 -35.25 -24.43
CA ALA A 212 16.96 -36.10 -24.73
C ALA A 212 17.23 -37.12 -23.61
N ILE A 213 17.15 -36.71 -22.35
CA ILE A 213 17.28 -37.57 -21.18
C ILE A 213 16.13 -38.59 -21.15
N TYR A 214 14.90 -38.17 -21.44
CA TYR A 214 13.72 -39.03 -21.47
C TYR A 214 13.86 -40.09 -22.57
N TYR A 215 14.23 -39.71 -23.82
CA TYR A 215 14.43 -40.63 -24.91
C TYR A 215 15.61 -41.60 -24.69
N ALA A 216 16.70 -41.11 -24.10
CA ALA A 216 17.85 -41.95 -23.75
C ALA A 216 17.47 -43.00 -22.70
N ARG A 217 16.63 -42.64 -21.73
CA ARG A 217 16.09 -43.63 -20.76
C ARG A 217 15.11 -44.60 -21.42
N ALA A 218 14.19 -44.11 -22.25
CA ALA A 218 13.22 -44.93 -22.95
C ALA A 218 13.89 -45.90 -23.96
N SER A 219 15.00 -45.51 -24.57
CA SER A 219 15.79 -46.37 -25.44
C SER A 219 16.39 -47.57 -24.71
N LYS A 220 16.92 -47.35 -23.49
CA LYS A 220 17.45 -48.42 -22.65
C LYS A 220 16.37 -49.42 -22.20
N TYR A 221 15.15 -48.92 -21.97
CA TYR A 221 14.00 -49.79 -21.68
C TYR A 221 13.60 -50.64 -22.87
N ARG A 222 13.55 -50.09 -24.07
CA ARG A 222 13.20 -50.79 -25.30
C ARG A 222 14.21 -51.87 -25.64
N GLU A 223 15.51 -51.55 -25.45
CA GLU A 223 16.58 -52.54 -25.66
C GLU A 223 16.42 -53.76 -24.73
N LEU A 224 16.09 -53.53 -23.46
CA LEU A 224 15.85 -54.63 -22.52
C LEU A 224 14.60 -55.43 -22.84
N LEU A 225 13.51 -54.76 -23.24
CA LEU A 225 12.28 -55.43 -23.63
C LEU A 225 12.49 -56.30 -24.88
N SER A 226 13.22 -55.79 -25.89
CA SER A 226 13.50 -56.62 -27.09
C SER A 226 14.35 -57.86 -26.76
N LYS A 227 15.35 -57.71 -25.87
CA LYS A 227 16.14 -58.88 -25.40
C LYS A 227 15.29 -59.91 -24.64
N ILE A 228 14.30 -59.46 -23.86
CA ILE A 228 13.38 -60.34 -23.14
C ILE A 228 12.44 -61.09 -24.12
N GLU A 229 11.95 -60.35 -25.15
CA GLU A 229 11.07 -60.93 -26.19
C GLU A 229 11.82 -61.92 -27.09
N GLU A 230 13.11 -61.72 -27.32
CA GLU A 230 13.96 -62.60 -28.15
C GLU A 230 14.55 -63.83 -27.41
N ALA A 231 14.45 -63.85 -26.07
CA ALA A 231 14.99 -64.91 -25.25
C ALA A 231 14.20 -66.21 -25.42
N GLU A 232 14.85 -67.24 -25.98
CA GLU A 232 14.23 -68.56 -26.26
C GLU A 232 14.50 -69.60 -25.16
N SER A 233 15.48 -69.30 -24.25
CA SER A 233 15.86 -70.24 -23.21
C SER A 233 15.65 -69.69 -21.79
N LYS A 234 15.43 -70.63 -20.84
CA LYS A 234 15.30 -70.34 -19.43
C LYS A 234 16.58 -69.71 -18.83
N ASP A 235 17.73 -70.16 -19.33
CA ASP A 235 19.03 -69.68 -18.84
C ASP A 235 19.32 -68.26 -19.29
N GLU A 236 18.92 -67.91 -20.51
CA GLU A 236 18.97 -66.47 -20.99
C GLU A 236 18.08 -65.53 -20.18
N LEU A 237 16.88 -65.97 -19.83
CA LEU A 237 15.97 -65.17 -18.96
C LEU A 237 16.56 -64.98 -17.59
N ILE A 238 17.26 -65.96 -17.00
CA ILE A 238 17.93 -65.80 -15.71
C ILE A 238 19.10 -64.80 -15.78
N GLU A 239 19.80 -64.78 -16.91
CA GLU A 239 20.90 -63.85 -17.14
C GLU A 239 20.39 -62.41 -17.34
N LEU A 240 19.30 -62.25 -18.10
CA LEU A 240 18.60 -60.95 -18.27
C LEU A 240 18.02 -60.44 -16.96
N GLU A 241 17.48 -61.29 -16.10
CA GLU A 241 17.00 -60.92 -14.78
C GLU A 241 18.13 -60.31 -13.91
N LYS A 242 19.33 -60.92 -13.97
CA LYS A 242 20.52 -60.38 -13.29
C LYS A 242 20.94 -59.04 -13.87
N GLU A 243 20.93 -58.87 -15.19
CA GLU A 243 21.22 -57.59 -15.86
C GLU A 243 20.24 -56.51 -15.46
N VAL A 244 18.93 -56.79 -15.44
CA VAL A 244 17.89 -55.86 -15.00
C VAL A 244 18.10 -55.45 -13.55
N ASN A 245 18.31 -56.41 -12.65
CA ASN A 245 18.53 -56.17 -11.23
C ASN A 245 19.80 -55.33 -10.98
N GLN A 246 20.86 -55.54 -11.77
CA GLN A 246 22.05 -54.69 -11.69
C GLN A 246 21.79 -53.27 -12.17
N ARG A 247 21.08 -53.07 -13.29
CA ARG A 247 20.73 -51.74 -13.80
C ARG A 247 19.77 -50.98 -12.86
N VAL A 248 18.89 -51.67 -12.13
CA VAL A 248 18.06 -51.08 -11.06
C VAL A 248 18.94 -50.64 -9.88
N LYS A 249 19.89 -51.45 -9.46
CA LYS A 249 20.81 -51.13 -8.39
C LYS A 249 21.70 -49.95 -8.72
N ASP A 250 22.11 -49.82 -9.98
CA ASP A 250 22.91 -48.72 -10.50
C ASP A 250 22.06 -47.47 -10.81
N LYS A 251 20.78 -47.44 -10.41
CA LYS A 251 19.80 -46.36 -10.64
C LYS A 251 19.60 -45.97 -12.12
N GLN A 252 19.94 -46.84 -13.03
CA GLN A 252 19.74 -46.63 -14.47
C GLN A 252 18.29 -46.86 -14.90
N ILE A 253 17.54 -47.66 -14.13
CA ILE A 253 16.13 -47.97 -14.31
C ILE A 253 15.40 -47.81 -12.99
N LYS A 254 14.21 -47.25 -13.02
CA LYS A 254 13.30 -47.17 -11.84
C LYS A 254 12.23 -48.25 -11.98
N VAL A 255 12.03 -49.02 -10.93
CA VAL A 255 10.88 -49.91 -10.80
C VAL A 255 9.75 -49.08 -10.15
N TYR A 256 8.65 -48.95 -10.82
CA TYR A 256 7.41 -48.43 -10.25
C TYR A 256 6.60 -49.64 -9.75
N HIS A 257 6.29 -49.60 -8.47
CA HIS A 257 5.38 -50.59 -7.84
C HIS A 257 3.94 -50.15 -8.01
#